data_dac39c0fd43680659a03fbcb9da7c8a7
#
_entry.id   dac39c0fd43680659a03fbcb9da7c8a7
#
_cell.length_a   1.000
_cell.length_b   1.000
_cell.length_c   1.000
_cell.angle_alpha   90.00
_cell.angle_beta   90.00
_cell.angle_gamma   90.00
#
_symmetry.space_group_name_H-M   'P 1'
#
loop_
_entity.id
_entity.type
_entity.pdbx_description
1 polymer ?
#
loop_
_entity_poly.entity_id
_entity_poly.type
_entity_poly.pdbx_seq_one_letter_code
_entity_poly.pdbx_strand_id
1 'polypeptide(L)'
;MATEFVNFDGELIATEDARIHVSSPAVRFGAHIFEGIRGYWNADLGEVFVFRLEEHLQRLRQGMKIMRYDRIASVDELTSQVLDTIRANKHQGDVGIRLSAYVVGDGFIDATGPISVMCATDAAAPRPIETKRTTAMVTSWERISDNAMPARLKCA
;
A
#
# COMPACT_ATOMS: atom_id res chain seq x y z
N MET A 1 8.70 2.95 -16.41
CA MET A 1 7.42 3.06 -17.14
C MET A 1 6.35 3.36 -16.12
N ALA A 2 5.36 4.18 -16.45
CA ALA A 2 4.22 4.42 -15.56
C ALA A 2 3.44 3.12 -15.40
N THR A 3 2.85 2.91 -14.24
CA THR A 3 1.96 1.77 -13.94
C THR A 3 0.74 1.86 -14.83
N GLU A 4 0.48 0.82 -15.60
CA GLU A 4 -0.64 0.79 -16.55
C GLU A 4 -1.93 0.33 -15.88
N PHE A 5 -1.81 -0.65 -14.98
CA PHE A 5 -2.94 -1.24 -14.24
C PHE A 5 -2.73 -1.16 -12.74
N VAL A 6 -3.82 -0.97 -12.03
CA VAL A 6 -3.93 -1.16 -10.59
C VAL A 6 -5.02 -2.20 -10.29
N ASN A 7 -4.88 -2.90 -9.18
CA ASN A 7 -5.97 -3.72 -8.67
C ASN A 7 -6.78 -2.89 -7.69
N PHE A 8 -8.07 -2.79 -7.91
CA PHE A 8 -9.01 -2.08 -7.05
C PHE A 8 -10.13 -3.04 -6.66
N ASP A 9 -10.19 -3.42 -5.40
CA ASP A 9 -11.16 -4.38 -4.83
C ASP A 9 -11.21 -5.74 -5.55
N GLY A 10 -10.06 -6.22 -6.05
CA GLY A 10 -9.94 -7.50 -6.76
C GLY A 10 -10.03 -7.38 -8.27
N GLU A 11 -10.38 -6.21 -8.81
CA GLU A 11 -10.46 -5.97 -10.26
C GLU A 11 -9.24 -5.20 -10.76
N LEU A 12 -8.68 -5.64 -11.88
CA LEU A 12 -7.62 -4.91 -12.59
C LEU A 12 -8.26 -3.83 -13.47
N ILE A 13 -7.96 -2.58 -13.14
CA ILE A 13 -8.45 -1.41 -13.90
C ILE A 13 -7.28 -0.56 -14.37
N ALA A 14 -7.50 0.27 -15.38
CA ALA A 14 -6.50 1.25 -15.80
C ALA A 14 -6.20 2.23 -14.65
N THR A 15 -4.94 2.61 -14.50
CA THR A 15 -4.51 3.50 -13.39
C THR A 15 -5.25 4.84 -13.41
N GLU A 16 -5.60 5.34 -14.60
CA GLU A 16 -6.34 6.59 -14.78
C GLU A 16 -7.80 6.52 -14.30
N ASP A 17 -8.36 5.32 -14.21
CA ASP A 17 -9.73 5.07 -13.73
C ASP A 17 -9.81 4.79 -12.23
N ALA A 18 -8.68 4.54 -11.56
CA ALA A 18 -8.61 4.31 -10.13
C ALA A 18 -8.81 5.62 -9.35
N ARG A 19 -10.05 5.88 -8.95
CA ARG A 19 -10.44 7.15 -8.32
C ARG A 19 -11.15 6.92 -6.99
N ILE A 20 -10.82 7.78 -6.03
CA ILE A 20 -11.53 7.88 -4.76
C ILE A 20 -12.22 9.25 -4.71
N HIS A 21 -13.48 9.27 -4.31
CA HIS A 21 -14.24 10.49 -4.24
C HIS A 21 -13.66 11.46 -3.20
N VAL A 22 -13.61 12.74 -3.53
CA VAL A 22 -13.03 13.79 -2.66
C VAL A 22 -13.74 13.90 -1.29
N SER A 23 -15.02 13.55 -1.21
CA SER A 23 -15.80 13.55 0.04
C SER A 23 -15.57 12.31 0.90
N SER A 24 -14.81 11.31 0.43
CA SER A 24 -14.58 10.10 1.24
C SER A 24 -13.81 10.41 2.52
N PRO A 25 -14.04 9.67 3.60
CA PRO A 25 -13.26 9.79 4.84
C PRO A 25 -11.77 9.59 4.63
N ALA A 26 -11.37 8.74 3.68
CA ALA A 26 -9.97 8.57 3.31
C ALA A 26 -9.31 9.88 2.87
N VAL A 27 -10.00 10.69 2.06
CA VAL A 27 -9.48 11.97 1.56
C VAL A 27 -9.64 13.09 2.58
N ARG A 28 -10.80 13.19 3.22
CA ARG A 28 -11.13 14.29 4.14
C ARG A 28 -10.41 14.19 5.48
N PHE A 29 -10.19 12.99 5.99
CA PHE A 29 -9.73 12.74 7.35
C PHE A 29 -8.51 11.83 7.44
N GLY A 30 -7.95 11.41 6.31
CA GLY A 30 -6.83 10.47 6.30
C GLY A 30 -7.22 9.06 6.78
N ALA A 31 -8.50 8.66 6.63
CA ALA A 31 -8.99 7.35 7.05
C ALA A 31 -8.50 6.26 6.08
N HIS A 32 -7.17 6.13 5.97
CA HIS A 32 -6.54 5.08 5.18
C HIS A 32 -5.22 4.60 5.80
N ILE A 33 -4.91 3.33 5.54
CA ILE A 33 -3.68 2.68 5.94
C ILE A 33 -3.03 2.01 4.74
N PHE A 34 -1.72 1.82 4.79
CA PHE A 34 -1.01 1.26 3.64
C PHE A 34 0.21 0.43 4.03
N GLU A 35 0.65 -0.39 3.09
CA GLU A 35 1.95 -1.03 3.07
C GLU A 35 2.78 -0.58 1.87
N GLY A 36 4.08 -0.46 2.10
CA GLY A 36 5.09 -0.32 1.05
C GLY A 36 5.95 -1.56 1.04
N ILE A 37 5.86 -2.34 -0.02
CA ILE A 37 6.49 -3.64 -0.15
C ILE A 37 7.49 -3.57 -1.30
N ARG A 38 8.55 -4.35 -1.23
CA ARG A 38 9.55 -4.43 -2.29
C ARG A 38 9.47 -5.78 -2.98
N GLY A 39 9.43 -5.76 -4.31
CA GLY A 39 9.68 -6.91 -5.16
C GLY A 39 11.04 -6.78 -5.84
N TYR A 40 11.78 -7.87 -5.91
CA TYR A 40 13.10 -7.96 -6.52
C TYR A 40 13.04 -8.83 -7.77
N TRP A 41 13.54 -8.30 -8.88
CA TRP A 41 13.59 -9.00 -10.14
C TRP A 41 14.72 -10.04 -10.17
N ASN A 42 14.40 -11.24 -10.57
CA ASN A 42 15.37 -12.27 -10.88
C ASN A 42 15.43 -12.47 -12.40
N ALA A 43 16.52 -12.05 -13.03
CA ALA A 43 16.69 -12.13 -14.49
C ALA A 43 16.82 -13.56 -15.02
N ASP A 44 17.36 -14.47 -14.21
CA ASP A 44 17.56 -15.86 -14.61
C ASP A 44 16.23 -16.63 -14.68
N LEU A 45 15.29 -16.28 -13.81
CA LEU A 45 13.96 -16.89 -13.75
C LEU A 45 12.89 -16.08 -14.48
N GLY A 46 13.17 -14.81 -14.80
CA GLY A 46 12.20 -13.91 -15.41
C GLY A 46 11.02 -13.58 -14.47
N GLU A 47 11.26 -13.52 -13.15
CA GLU A 47 10.21 -13.37 -12.14
C GLU A 47 10.56 -12.31 -11.09
N VAL A 48 9.52 -11.72 -10.48
CA VAL A 48 9.62 -10.81 -9.34
C VAL A 48 9.37 -11.58 -8.04
N PHE A 49 10.32 -11.53 -7.13
CA PHE A 49 10.19 -12.11 -5.79
C PHE A 49 9.80 -11.02 -4.80
N VAL A 50 8.61 -11.15 -4.20
CA VAL A 50 8.12 -10.18 -3.22
C VAL A 50 8.69 -10.48 -1.85
N PHE A 51 9.39 -9.49 -1.27
CA PHE A 51 10.07 -9.65 0.00
C PHE A 51 9.08 -9.62 1.17
N ARG A 52 9.04 -10.71 1.95
CA ARG A 52 8.25 -10.85 3.19
C ARG A 52 6.79 -10.46 3.02
N LEU A 53 6.17 -10.89 1.93
CA LEU A 53 4.78 -10.50 1.60
C LEU A 53 3.83 -10.78 2.75
N GLU A 54 3.84 -11.98 3.30
CA GLU A 54 2.91 -12.39 4.35
C GLU A 54 2.96 -11.47 5.58
N GLU A 55 4.14 -11.09 6.06
CA GLU A 55 4.29 -10.22 7.22
C GLU A 55 3.75 -8.81 6.95
N HIS A 56 3.94 -8.30 5.73
CA HIS A 56 3.33 -7.03 5.32
C HIS A 56 1.81 -7.12 5.31
N LEU A 57 1.24 -8.20 4.77
CA LEU A 57 -0.21 -8.41 4.74
C LEU A 57 -0.80 -8.56 6.14
N GLN A 58 -0.13 -9.29 7.02
CA GLN A 58 -0.54 -9.42 8.42
C GLN A 58 -0.53 -8.07 9.14
N ARG A 59 0.48 -7.21 8.90
CA ARG A 59 0.53 -5.87 9.48
C ARG A 59 -0.59 -4.97 8.96
N LEU A 60 -0.88 -4.99 7.65
CA LEU A 60 -2.02 -4.26 7.09
C LEU A 60 -3.34 -4.68 7.74
N ARG A 61 -3.56 -5.99 7.87
CA ARG A 61 -4.75 -6.55 8.54
C ARG A 61 -4.86 -6.14 10.01
N GLN A 62 -3.75 -6.09 10.74
CA GLN A 62 -3.74 -5.55 12.10
C GLN A 62 -4.12 -4.06 12.10
N GLY A 63 -3.63 -3.28 11.15
CA GLY A 63 -4.03 -1.89 10.96
C GLY A 63 -5.54 -1.75 10.72
N MET A 64 -6.12 -2.58 9.85
CA MET A 64 -7.58 -2.61 9.61
C MET A 64 -8.37 -2.87 10.89
N LYS A 65 -7.90 -3.79 11.76
CA LYS A 65 -8.54 -4.07 13.06
C LYS A 65 -8.44 -2.89 14.02
N ILE A 66 -7.26 -2.24 14.10
CA ILE A 66 -7.05 -1.07 14.96
C ILE A 66 -7.97 0.09 14.52
N MET A 67 -8.09 0.30 13.22
CA MET A 67 -8.99 1.31 12.62
C MET A 67 -10.47 0.91 12.69
N ARG A 68 -10.79 -0.29 13.18
CA ARG A 68 -12.15 -0.84 13.26
C ARG A 68 -12.89 -0.83 11.92
N TYR A 69 -12.17 -1.11 10.85
CA TYR A 69 -12.78 -1.19 9.53
C TYR A 69 -13.89 -2.25 9.49
N ASP A 70 -14.96 -1.98 8.78
CA ASP A 70 -16.15 -2.85 8.65
C ASP A 70 -15.83 -4.20 7.98
N ARG A 71 -14.74 -4.25 7.20
CA ARG A 71 -14.23 -5.44 6.55
C ARG A 71 -12.71 -5.59 6.78
N ILE A 72 -12.29 -6.80 7.08
CA ILE A 72 -10.87 -7.16 7.16
C ILE A 72 -10.58 -8.13 6.02
N ALA A 73 -9.88 -7.65 4.99
CA ALA A 73 -9.47 -8.48 3.86
C ALA A 73 -8.65 -9.70 4.30
N SER A 74 -8.83 -10.84 3.66
CA SER A 74 -8.06 -12.05 3.94
C SER A 74 -6.62 -11.94 3.42
N VAL A 75 -5.72 -12.78 3.92
CA VAL A 75 -4.34 -12.84 3.39
C VAL A 75 -4.35 -13.30 1.94
N ASP A 76 -5.20 -14.27 1.60
CA ASP A 76 -5.29 -14.83 0.24
C ASP A 76 -5.79 -13.78 -0.76
N GLU A 77 -6.84 -13.02 -0.39
CA GLU A 77 -7.35 -11.90 -1.18
C GLU A 77 -6.27 -10.86 -1.46
N LEU A 78 -5.56 -10.41 -0.42
CA LEU A 78 -4.49 -9.42 -0.54
C LEU A 78 -3.30 -9.96 -1.34
N THR A 79 -2.97 -11.25 -1.19
CA THR A 79 -1.91 -11.92 -1.96
C THR A 79 -2.26 -11.94 -3.44
N SER A 80 -3.48 -12.34 -3.79
CA SER A 80 -3.94 -12.34 -5.18
C SER A 80 -3.86 -10.95 -5.79
N GLN A 81 -4.36 -9.93 -5.10
CA GLN A 81 -4.29 -8.54 -5.58
C GLN A 81 -2.86 -8.10 -5.88
N VAL A 82 -1.90 -8.41 -5.00
CA VAL A 82 -0.48 -8.05 -5.20
C VAL A 82 0.10 -8.78 -6.41
N LEU A 83 -0.07 -10.09 -6.48
CA LEU A 83 0.51 -10.89 -7.55
C LEU A 83 -0.10 -10.57 -8.92
N ASP A 84 -1.41 -10.37 -8.98
CA ASP A 84 -2.11 -10.04 -10.22
C ASP A 84 -1.73 -8.65 -10.73
N THR A 85 -1.52 -7.68 -9.84
CA THR A 85 -1.03 -6.34 -10.21
C THR A 85 0.37 -6.41 -10.80
N ILE A 86 1.28 -7.19 -10.19
CA ILE A 86 2.65 -7.37 -10.70
C ILE A 86 2.62 -8.01 -12.09
N ARG A 87 1.82 -9.07 -12.27
CA ARG A 87 1.69 -9.80 -13.56
C ARG A 87 1.10 -8.91 -14.65
N ALA A 88 0.06 -8.16 -14.35
CA ALA A 88 -0.60 -7.27 -15.30
C ALA A 88 0.36 -6.20 -15.84
N ASN A 89 1.21 -5.63 -14.98
CA ASN A 89 2.16 -4.59 -15.35
C ASN A 89 3.46 -5.10 -15.98
N LYS A 90 3.68 -6.42 -16.05
CA LYS A 90 4.81 -7.07 -16.75
C LYS A 90 6.16 -6.49 -16.41
N HIS A 91 6.40 -6.16 -15.14
CA HIS A 91 7.67 -5.59 -14.70
C HIS A 91 8.85 -6.53 -15.02
N GLN A 92 9.93 -5.96 -15.57
CA GLN A 92 11.20 -6.64 -15.84
C GLN A 92 12.33 -5.95 -15.05
N GLY A 93 12.08 -5.65 -13.79
CA GLY A 93 13.00 -4.98 -12.88
C GLY A 93 12.43 -4.98 -11.48
N ASP A 94 13.17 -4.41 -10.53
CA ASP A 94 12.69 -4.23 -9.17
C ASP A 94 11.42 -3.38 -9.15
N VAL A 95 10.51 -3.69 -8.24
CA VAL A 95 9.22 -3.00 -8.10
C VAL A 95 8.99 -2.50 -6.68
N GLY A 96 8.41 -1.33 -6.58
CA GLY A 96 7.74 -0.85 -5.38
C GLY A 96 6.27 -1.25 -5.46
N ILE A 97 5.72 -1.81 -4.38
CA ILE A 97 4.31 -2.21 -4.30
C ILE A 97 3.66 -1.38 -3.21
N ARG A 98 2.58 -0.70 -3.54
CA ARG A 98 1.73 0.04 -2.61
C ARG A 98 0.41 -0.68 -2.47
N LEU A 99 0.16 -1.24 -1.29
CA LEU A 99 -1.12 -1.85 -0.95
C LEU A 99 -1.80 -0.98 0.10
N SER A 100 -3.00 -0.50 -0.19
CA SER A 100 -3.71 0.48 0.65
C SER A 100 -5.14 0.06 0.90
N ALA A 101 -5.65 0.35 2.09
CA ALA A 101 -7.05 0.18 2.42
C ALA A 101 -7.65 1.53 2.82
N TYR A 102 -8.76 1.90 2.18
CA TYR A 102 -9.40 3.22 2.26
C TYR A 102 -10.82 3.11 2.75
N VAL A 103 -11.28 4.06 3.57
CA VAL A 103 -12.71 4.28 3.79
C VAL A 103 -13.22 5.17 2.65
N VAL A 104 -14.05 4.59 1.75
CA VAL A 104 -14.43 5.23 0.48
C VAL A 104 -15.86 5.75 0.43
N GLY A 105 -16.75 5.32 1.33
CA GLY A 105 -18.13 5.81 1.37
C GLY A 105 -18.25 7.26 1.85
N ASP A 106 -19.47 7.76 1.90
CA ASP A 106 -19.78 9.02 2.56
C ASP A 106 -19.78 8.82 4.07
N GLY A 107 -19.20 9.77 4.81
CA GLY A 107 -19.17 9.68 6.26
C GLY A 107 -18.34 10.77 6.91
N PHE A 108 -18.37 10.77 8.23
CA PHE A 108 -17.57 11.66 9.07
C PHE A 108 -16.28 10.96 9.52
N ILE A 109 -15.56 11.60 10.44
CA ILE A 109 -14.27 11.14 10.96
C ILE A 109 -14.37 9.75 11.67
N ASP A 110 -15.53 9.37 12.13
CA ASP A 110 -15.82 8.10 12.79
C ASP A 110 -16.26 6.98 11.83
N ALA A 111 -16.33 7.25 10.53
CA ALA A 111 -16.70 6.26 9.54
C ALA A 111 -15.65 5.13 9.46
N THR A 112 -16.14 3.89 9.50
CA THR A 112 -15.34 2.67 9.45
C THR A 112 -15.45 1.89 8.15
N GLY A 113 -16.31 2.33 7.24
CA GLY A 113 -16.57 1.70 5.94
C GLY A 113 -17.55 2.51 5.09
N PRO A 114 -17.86 2.03 3.88
CA PRO A 114 -17.26 0.84 3.23
C PRO A 114 -15.77 0.98 2.94
N ILE A 115 -15.07 -0.17 2.93
CA ILE A 115 -13.65 -0.24 2.69
C ILE A 115 -13.37 -0.71 1.26
N SER A 116 -12.47 0.01 0.58
CA SER A 116 -11.83 -0.44 -0.67
C SER A 116 -10.35 -0.72 -0.45
N VAL A 117 -9.84 -1.75 -1.11
CA VAL A 117 -8.42 -2.11 -1.12
C VAL A 117 -7.86 -1.89 -2.51
N MET A 118 -6.75 -1.18 -2.59
CA MET A 118 -6.06 -0.91 -3.85
C MET A 118 -4.60 -1.39 -3.77
N CYS A 119 -4.15 -2.08 -4.83
CA CYS A 119 -2.76 -2.41 -5.05
C CYS A 119 -2.24 -1.69 -6.30
N ALA A 120 -1.20 -0.90 -6.14
CA ALA A 120 -0.46 -0.28 -7.23
C ALA A 120 1.01 -0.72 -7.20
N THR A 121 1.65 -0.76 -8.37
CA THR A 121 3.06 -1.12 -8.50
C THR A 121 3.80 -0.08 -9.32
N ASP A 122 5.00 0.29 -8.90
CA ASP A 122 5.87 1.21 -9.62
C ASP A 122 7.22 0.55 -9.90
N ALA A 123 7.78 0.82 -11.09
CA ALA A 123 9.14 0.42 -11.37
C ALA A 123 10.09 1.08 -10.36
N ALA A 124 10.90 0.27 -9.70
CA ALA A 124 11.85 0.76 -8.72
C ALA A 124 13.26 0.80 -9.32
N ALA A 125 13.91 1.94 -9.21
CA ALA A 125 15.31 2.03 -9.61
C ALA A 125 16.16 1.07 -8.75
N PRO A 126 17.11 0.34 -9.37
CA PRO A 126 18.11 -0.41 -8.63
C PRO A 126 18.80 0.51 -7.62
N ARG A 127 18.97 0.03 -6.40
CA ARG A 127 19.69 0.78 -5.35
C ARG A 127 21.04 0.11 -5.10
N PRO A 128 22.08 0.47 -5.82
CA PRO A 128 23.41 -0.01 -5.48
C PRO A 128 23.77 0.48 -4.07
N ILE A 129 24.19 -0.44 -3.21
CA ILE A 129 24.50 -0.18 -1.79
C ILE A 129 25.57 0.93 -1.65
N GLU A 130 26.42 1.08 -2.65
CA GLU A 130 27.62 1.91 -2.56
C GLU A 130 27.42 3.42 -2.82
N THR A 131 26.28 3.88 -3.31
CA THR A 131 26.21 5.22 -3.93
C THR A 131 25.20 6.20 -3.35
N LYS A 132 24.36 5.85 -2.39
CA LYS A 132 23.39 6.83 -1.84
C LYS A 132 23.78 7.32 -0.46
N ARG A 133 24.58 8.37 -0.44
CA ARG A 133 24.70 9.22 0.75
C ARG A 133 23.46 10.11 0.83
N THR A 134 22.94 10.28 2.02
CA THR A 134 21.83 11.19 2.31
C THR A 134 22.29 12.17 3.39
N THR A 135 21.87 13.41 3.27
CA THR A 135 22.05 14.40 4.33
C THR A 135 20.91 14.22 5.33
N ALA A 136 21.25 14.19 6.61
CA ALA A 136 20.27 14.12 7.69
C ALA A 136 20.45 15.31 8.62
N MET A 137 19.34 15.77 9.20
CA MET A 137 19.30 16.87 10.17
C MET A 137 18.51 16.40 11.39
N VAL A 138 19.00 16.77 12.57
CA VAL A 138 18.23 16.58 13.81
C VAL A 138 17.25 17.74 13.93
N THR A 139 15.99 17.43 14.21
CA THR A 139 14.93 18.42 14.40
C THR A 139 14.39 18.37 15.83
N SER A 140 13.83 19.47 16.30
CA SER A 140 13.08 19.54 17.55
C SER A 140 11.64 19.02 17.45
N TRP A 141 11.16 18.76 16.23
CA TRP A 141 9.85 18.15 16.04
C TRP A 141 9.89 16.68 16.45
N GLU A 142 8.98 16.31 17.30
CA GLU A 142 8.82 14.93 17.76
C GLU A 142 7.68 14.23 17.03
N ARG A 143 7.81 12.93 16.86
CA ARG A 143 6.71 12.13 16.36
C ARG A 143 5.59 12.08 17.40
N ILE A 144 4.34 12.11 16.93
CA ILE A 144 3.16 11.96 17.80
C ILE A 144 3.30 10.72 18.68
N SER A 145 2.89 10.84 19.95
CA SER A 145 3.02 9.74 20.92
C SER A 145 2.18 8.52 20.53
N ASP A 146 2.61 7.34 20.94
CA ASP A 146 1.93 6.08 20.67
C ASP A 146 0.52 5.99 21.29
N ASN A 147 0.27 6.76 22.33
CA ASN A 147 -1.04 6.90 22.97
C ASN A 147 -2.03 7.73 22.12
N ALA A 148 -1.51 8.64 21.29
CA ALA A 148 -2.35 9.44 20.39
C ALA A 148 -2.56 8.75 19.04
N MET A 149 -1.49 8.11 18.51
CA MET A 149 -1.55 7.33 17.28
C MET A 149 -0.55 6.17 17.38
N PRO A 150 -1.01 4.90 17.44
CA PRO A 150 -0.13 3.76 17.55
C PRO A 150 0.93 3.72 16.44
N ALA A 151 2.21 3.70 16.80
CA ALA A 151 3.32 3.76 15.84
C ALA A 151 3.34 2.58 14.85
N ARG A 152 2.72 1.46 15.22
CA ARG A 152 2.52 0.28 14.36
C ARG A 152 1.46 0.49 13.28
N LEU A 153 0.60 1.52 13.43
CA LEU A 153 -0.40 1.88 12.45
C LEU A 153 0.28 2.69 11.34
N LYS A 154 0.33 2.13 10.14
CA LYS A 154 0.91 2.79 8.98
C LYS A 154 -0.19 3.52 8.21
N CYS A 155 -0.61 4.65 8.75
CA CYS A 155 -1.56 5.56 8.11
C CYS A 155 -0.84 6.73 7.42
N ALA A 156 -1.52 7.39 6.53
CA ALA A 156 -1.03 8.56 5.82
C ALA A 156 -1.90 9.77 6.10
#